data_10eb84416ddad7524aa03f362bda7792
#
_entry.id   10eb84416ddad7524aa03f362bda7792
#
_cell.length_a   1.000
_cell.length_b   1.000
_cell.length_c   1.000
_cell.angle_alpha   90.00
_cell.angle_beta   90.00
_cell.angle_gamma   90.00
#
_symmetry.space_group_name_H-M   'P 1'
#
loop_
_entity.id
_entity.type
_entity.pdbx_description
1 polymer ?
#
loop_
_entity_poly.entity_id
_entity_poly.type
_entity_poly.pdbx_seq_one_letter_code
_entity_poly.pdbx_strand_id
1 'polypeptide(L)' 'MLIPEAKNYLGKDCSVTFSDRHGSLHTHNVHIYDVTFTPMYGACLVADIDDIWLERVTSISAL' A
#
# COMPACT_ATOMS: atom_id res chain seq x y z
N MET A 1 6.87 -3.43 -3.87
CA MET A 1 6.65 -2.09 -4.46
C MET A 1 7.70 -1.12 -3.92
N LEU A 2 8.24 -0.27 -4.77
CA LEU A 2 9.23 0.71 -4.37
C LEU A 2 8.59 2.00 -3.84
N ILE A 3 9.27 2.67 -2.90
CA ILE A 3 8.78 3.93 -2.33
C ILE A 3 8.48 5.00 -3.39
N PRO A 4 9.36 5.24 -4.39
CA PRO A 4 9.06 6.22 -5.44
C PRO A 4 7.80 5.90 -6.25
N GLU A 5 7.52 4.62 -6.49
CA GLU A 5 6.29 4.20 -7.15
C GLU A 5 5.07 4.49 -6.28
N ALA A 6 5.16 4.17 -4.99
CA ALA A 6 4.07 4.39 -4.05
C ALA A 6 3.71 5.87 -3.93
N LYS A 7 4.71 6.76 -3.97
CA LYS A 7 4.49 8.20 -3.89
C LYS A 7 3.67 8.77 -5.04
N ASN A 8 3.60 8.08 -6.18
CA ASN A 8 2.75 8.50 -7.29
C ASN A 8 1.26 8.38 -6.98
N TYR A 9 0.91 7.66 -5.93
CA TYR A 9 -0.49 7.43 -5.54
C TYR A 9 -0.92 8.25 -4.33
N LEU A 10 -0.05 9.12 -3.81
CA LEU A 10 -0.39 9.97 -2.67
C LEU A 10 -1.61 10.85 -2.98
N GLY A 11 -2.56 10.87 -2.05
CA GLY A 11 -3.79 11.64 -2.16
C GLY A 11 -4.81 11.09 -3.15
N LYS A 12 -4.61 9.88 -3.65
CA LYS A 12 -5.48 9.27 -4.65
C LYS A 12 -6.27 8.10 -4.08
N ASP A 13 -7.45 7.88 -4.64
CA ASP A 13 -8.22 6.67 -4.41
C ASP A 13 -7.67 5.58 -5.33
N CYS A 14 -7.31 4.45 -4.76
CA CYS A 14 -6.66 3.37 -5.48
C CYS A 14 -7.29 2.03 -5.17
N SER A 15 -7.18 1.11 -6.13
CA SER A 15 -7.42 -0.31 -5.90
C SER A 15 -6.08 -0.98 -5.62
N VAL A 16 -5.92 -1.55 -4.44
CA VAL A 16 -4.68 -2.17 -3.98
C VAL A 16 -4.91 -3.65 -3.75
N THR A 17 -4.08 -4.48 -4.36
CA THR A 17 -4.02 -5.91 -4.09
C THR A 17 -2.76 -6.21 -3.30
N PHE A 18 -2.93 -6.85 -2.16
CA PHE A 18 -1.83 -7.17 -1.26
C PHE A 18 -2.02 -8.54 -0.63
N SER A 19 -0.92 -9.16 -0.20
CA SER A 19 -0.96 -10.42 0.53
C SER A 19 -0.97 -10.17 2.03
N ASP A 20 -1.72 -11.00 2.75
CA ASP A 20 -1.66 -11.02 4.20
C ASP A 20 -0.49 -11.91 4.68
N ARG A 21 -0.32 -12.04 6.00
CA ARG A 21 0.75 -12.86 6.58
C ARG A 21 0.61 -14.36 6.27
N HIS A 22 -0.55 -14.80 5.83
CA HIS A 22 -0.81 -16.18 5.44
C HIS A 22 -0.64 -16.43 3.93
N GLY A 23 -0.32 -15.38 3.17
CA GLY A 23 -0.16 -15.45 1.73
C GLY A 23 -1.44 -15.32 0.94
N SER A 24 -2.57 -15.07 1.58
CA SER A 24 -3.84 -14.84 0.90
C SER A 24 -3.90 -13.43 0.32
N LEU A 25 -4.40 -13.31 -0.91
CA LEU A 25 -4.52 -12.02 -1.59
C LEU A 25 -5.84 -11.34 -1.23
N HIS A 26 -5.75 -10.05 -1.01
CA HIS A 26 -6.89 -9.18 -0.75
C HIS A 26 -6.84 -7.97 -1.67
N THR A 27 -8.00 -7.54 -2.18
CA THR A 27 -8.11 -6.33 -2.99
C THR A 27 -9.10 -5.39 -2.34
N HIS A 28 -8.66 -4.17 -2.08
CA HIS A 28 -9.49 -3.13 -1.47
C HIS A 28 -9.33 -1.80 -2.22
N ASN A 29 -10.43 -1.06 -2.29
CA ASN A 29 -10.40 0.33 -2.75
C ASN A 29 -10.12 1.20 -1.53
N VAL A 30 -9.01 1.93 -1.56
CA VAL A 30 -8.52 2.71 -0.43
C VAL A 30 -8.07 4.09 -0.89
N HIS A 31 -8.11 5.05 0.03
CA HIS A 31 -7.50 6.37 -0.18
C HIS A 31 -6.12 6.37 0.45
N ILE A 32 -5.10 6.76 -0.31
CA ILE A 32 -3.72 6.78 0.16
C ILE A 32 -3.40 8.15 0.75
N TYR A 33 -3.19 8.21 2.06
CA TYR A 33 -2.86 9.45 2.76
C TYR A 33 -1.37 9.74 2.77
N ASP A 34 -0.54 8.72 2.89
CA ASP A 34 0.89 8.91 3.03
C ASP A 34 1.64 7.62 2.68
N VAL A 35 2.95 7.75 2.52
CA VAL A 35 3.89 6.63 2.42
C VAL A 35 4.95 6.88 3.47
N THR A 36 5.06 5.98 4.44
CA THR A 36 6.01 6.12 5.55
C THR A 36 7.05 5.04 5.50
N PHE A 37 8.21 5.32 6.09
CA PHE A 37 9.29 4.35 6.25
C PHE A 37 9.62 4.22 7.73
N THR A 38 9.58 2.99 8.23
CA THR A 38 9.97 2.69 9.60
C THR A 38 11.23 1.85 9.59
N PRO A 39 12.34 2.33 10.17
CA PRO A 39 13.57 1.54 10.25
C PRO A 39 13.31 0.17 10.85
N MET A 40 13.90 -0.88 10.29
CA MET A 40 13.76 -2.28 10.64
C MET A 40 12.45 -2.94 10.16
N TYR A 41 11.39 -2.16 9.88
CA TYR A 41 10.10 -2.71 9.45
C TYR A 41 9.80 -2.45 7.98
N GLY A 42 10.41 -1.41 7.39
CA GLY A 42 10.24 -1.08 5.98
C GLY A 42 9.20 0.00 5.71
N ALA A 43 8.83 0.11 4.45
CA ALA A 43 7.90 1.13 3.99
C ALA A 43 6.45 0.63 4.05
N CYS A 44 5.54 1.57 4.22
CA CYS A 44 4.13 1.29 4.44
C CYS A 44 3.27 2.35 3.74
N LEU A 45 2.16 1.92 3.12
CA LEU A 45 1.09 2.80 2.67
C LEU A 45 0.17 3.09 3.86
N VAL A 46 -0.03 4.36 4.15
CA VAL A 46 -1.02 4.78 5.14
C VAL A 46 -2.33 5.05 4.40
N ALA A 47 -3.30 4.19 4.60
CA ALA A 47 -4.59 4.24 3.92
C ALA A 47 -5.73 4.45 4.92
N ASP A 48 -6.91 4.76 4.40
CA ASP A 48 -8.09 5.05 5.23
C ASP A 48 -8.61 3.83 5.99
N ILE A 49 -8.35 2.63 5.51
CA ILE A 49 -8.80 1.40 6.19
C ILE A 49 -7.73 0.84 7.13
N ASP A 50 -6.46 0.90 6.74
CA ASP A 50 -5.35 0.34 7.52
C ASP A 50 -4.02 0.68 6.82
N ASP A 51 -2.91 0.40 7.51
CA ASP A 51 -1.59 0.48 6.92
C ASP A 51 -1.28 -0.79 6.14
N ILE A 52 -0.70 -0.63 4.95
CA ILE A 52 -0.35 -1.74 4.07
C ILE A 52 1.14 -1.73 3.80
N TRP A 53 1.84 -2.79 4.16
CA TRP A 53 3.28 -2.90 3.93
C TRP A 53 3.57 -2.99 2.43
N LEU A 54 4.50 -2.15 1.94
CA LEU A 54 4.84 -2.12 0.52
C LEU A 54 5.34 -3.46 0.00
N GLU A 55 6.06 -4.20 0.83
CA GLU A 55 6.57 -5.53 0.44
C GLU A 55 5.45 -6.53 0.15
N ARG A 56 4.26 -6.30 0.66
CA ARG A 56 3.09 -7.18 0.46
C ARG A 56 2.20 -6.75 -0.68
N VAL A 57 2.41 -5.56 -1.23
CA VAL A 57 1.62 -5.06 -2.36
C VAL A 57 2.03 -5.79 -3.61
N THR A 58 1.07 -6.45 -4.27
CA THR A 58 1.30 -7.13 -5.54
C THR A 58 0.91 -6.26 -6.72
N SER A 59 -0.13 -5.44 -6.57
CA SER A 59 -0.53 -4.48 -7.60
C SER A 59 -1.28 -3.30 -7.00
N ILE A 60 -1.23 -2.17 -7.68
CA ILE A 60 -1.95 -0.97 -7.32
C ILE A 60 -2.34 -0.23 -8.60
N SER A 61 -3.53 0.33 -8.62
CA SER A 61 -3.98 1.18 -9.73
C SER A 61 -4.85 2.31 -9.19
N ALA A 62 -4.70 3.48 -9.79
CA ALA A 62 -5.57 4.61 -9.46
C ALA A 62 -6.99 4.35 -10.00
N LEU A 63 -7.96 4.72 -9.21
CA LEU A 63 -9.37 4.60 -9.59
C LEU A 63 -9.81 5.76 -10.49
#